data_dbe5c3da742a8863a570458854a9bcc4
#
_entry.id   dbe5c3da742a8863a570458854a9bcc4
#
_cell.length_a   1.000
_cell.length_b   1.000
_cell.length_c   1.000
_cell.angle_alpha   90.00
_cell.angle_beta   90.00
_cell.angle_gamma   90.00
#
_symmetry.space_group_name_H-M   'P 1'
#
loop_
_entity.id
_entity.type
_entity.pdbx_description
1 polymer ?
#
loop_
_entity_poly.entity_id
_entity_poly.type
_entity_poly.pdbx_seq_one_letter_code
_entity_poly.pdbx_strand_id
1 'polypeptide(L)'
;MTDLKIIIGLPAYNEEKNIASIIMNISKIYDEIVVCDDGSTDLTGPIAKKMGATVVTNSKNLGYGSAIKGLFTYFANSDADILVTFDADGQHKIEDIKTVIDPIIKNEADIIIGSRFLENDNTDVPKYRKIGIKAITNLTNLGSEIKLTDSQSGFRAY
;
A
#
# COMPACT_ATOMS: atom_id res chain seq x y z
N MET A 1 18.75 19.19 -6.36
CA MET A 1 17.97 17.96 -6.43
C MET A 1 16.57 18.35 -6.04
N THR A 2 15.60 18.26 -6.94
CA THR A 2 14.18 18.49 -6.61
C THR A 2 13.80 17.44 -5.57
N ASP A 3 13.30 17.88 -4.40
CA ASP A 3 12.75 16.98 -3.42
C ASP A 3 11.56 16.25 -4.07
N LEU A 4 11.68 14.93 -4.24
CA LEU A 4 10.60 14.11 -4.79
C LEU A 4 9.43 14.09 -3.81
N LYS A 5 8.25 14.35 -4.32
CA LYS A 5 7.02 14.30 -3.53
C LYS A 5 6.47 12.87 -3.54
N ILE A 6 6.34 12.29 -2.36
CA ILE A 6 5.93 10.90 -2.18
C ILE A 6 4.62 10.87 -1.40
N ILE A 7 3.61 10.22 -1.97
CA ILE A 7 2.35 9.93 -1.29
C ILE A 7 2.39 8.51 -0.76
N ILE A 8 2.07 8.34 0.53
CA ILE A 8 1.78 7.04 1.12
C ILE A 8 0.27 6.85 1.16
N GLY A 9 -0.23 5.97 0.31
CA GLY A 9 -1.65 5.66 0.16
C GLY A 9 -2.06 4.44 0.99
N LEU A 10 -3.02 4.62 1.90
CA LEU A 10 -3.53 3.59 2.79
C LEU A 10 -4.97 3.22 2.38
N PRO A 11 -5.20 2.07 1.73
CA PRO A 11 -6.56 1.54 1.61
C PRO A 11 -7.01 1.03 2.98
N ALA A 12 -8.18 1.46 3.45
CA ALA A 12 -8.67 1.13 4.78
C ALA A 12 -10.17 0.79 4.78
N TYR A 13 -10.54 -0.24 5.54
CA TYR A 13 -11.93 -0.59 5.85
C TYR A 13 -12.03 -1.19 7.24
N ASN A 14 -12.66 -0.48 8.18
CA ASN A 14 -12.80 -0.87 9.59
C ASN A 14 -11.46 -1.16 10.29
N GLU A 15 -10.53 -0.21 10.17
CA GLU A 15 -9.17 -0.28 10.72
C GLU A 15 -8.97 0.70 11.90
N GLU A 16 -10.03 1.05 12.65
CA GLU A 16 -9.95 2.02 13.76
C GLU A 16 -8.88 1.69 14.81
N LYS A 17 -8.54 0.39 14.97
CA LYS A 17 -7.56 -0.07 15.95
C LYS A 17 -6.12 0.16 15.51
N ASN A 18 -5.87 0.18 14.21
CA ASN A 18 -4.52 0.19 13.63
C ASN A 18 -4.16 1.53 13.00
N ILE A 19 -5.15 2.20 12.38
CA ILE A 19 -4.92 3.35 11.49
C ILE A 19 -4.14 4.50 12.18
N ALA A 20 -4.43 4.79 13.45
CA ALA A 20 -3.73 5.86 14.18
C ALA A 20 -2.23 5.59 14.33
N SER A 21 -1.87 4.37 14.74
CA SER A 21 -0.46 3.98 14.95
C SER A 21 0.32 3.95 13.64
N ILE A 22 -0.31 3.51 12.55
CA ILE A 22 0.29 3.45 11.23
C ILE A 22 0.57 4.86 10.72
N ILE A 23 -0.43 5.76 10.74
CA ILE A 23 -0.26 7.15 10.31
C ILE A 23 0.82 7.84 11.15
N MET A 24 0.78 7.69 12.48
CA MET A 24 1.76 8.29 13.39
C MET A 24 3.20 7.85 13.07
N ASN A 25 3.39 6.60 12.69
CA ASN A 25 4.72 6.09 12.38
C ASN A 25 5.18 6.50 10.98
N ILE A 26 4.30 6.49 9.99
CA ILE A 26 4.60 6.95 8.63
C ILE A 26 4.93 8.46 8.62
N SER A 27 4.17 9.28 9.37
CA SER A 27 4.35 10.74 9.42
C SER A 27 5.68 11.21 10.03
N LYS A 28 6.45 10.30 10.64
CA LYS A 28 7.83 10.61 11.07
C LYS A 28 8.83 10.69 9.91
N ILE A 29 8.47 10.15 8.75
CA ILE A 29 9.38 9.95 7.62
C ILE A 29 8.81 10.56 6.33
N TYR A 30 7.48 10.52 6.15
CA TYR A 30 6.78 10.97 4.95
C TYR A 30 5.71 11.99 5.31
N ASP A 31 5.67 13.10 4.58
CA ASP A 31 4.80 14.24 4.88
C ASP A 31 3.37 14.04 4.35
N GLU A 32 3.20 13.33 3.24
CA GLU A 32 1.90 13.20 2.59
C GLU A 32 1.34 11.78 2.73
N ILE A 33 0.27 11.66 3.52
CA ILE A 33 -0.45 10.41 3.76
C ILE A 33 -1.89 10.57 3.29
N VAL A 34 -2.33 9.66 2.43
CA VAL A 34 -3.70 9.62 1.91
C VAL A 34 -4.35 8.31 2.33
N VAL A 35 -5.46 8.40 3.03
CA VAL A 35 -6.27 7.23 3.41
C VAL A 35 -7.48 7.16 2.50
N CYS A 36 -7.65 6.05 1.77
CA CYS A 36 -8.89 5.76 1.08
C CYS A 36 -9.76 4.87 1.97
N ASP A 37 -10.70 5.50 2.67
CA ASP A 37 -11.68 4.85 3.53
C ASP A 37 -12.80 4.26 2.67
N ASP A 38 -12.83 2.94 2.54
CA ASP A 38 -13.80 2.21 1.71
C ASP A 38 -15.16 2.03 2.40
N GLY A 39 -15.70 3.13 2.91
CA GLY A 39 -17.01 3.16 3.56
C GLY A 39 -17.02 2.45 4.90
N SER A 40 -16.02 2.70 5.75
CA SER A 40 -15.97 2.15 7.11
C SER A 40 -17.20 2.52 7.93
N THR A 41 -17.60 1.61 8.81
CA THR A 41 -18.70 1.80 9.76
C THR A 41 -18.23 2.13 11.17
N ASP A 42 -16.91 2.10 11.38
CA ASP A 42 -16.22 2.43 12.63
C ASP A 42 -15.60 3.85 12.57
N LEU A 43 -14.64 4.13 13.44
CA LEU A 43 -13.98 5.43 13.53
C LEU A 43 -12.74 5.57 12.62
N THR A 44 -12.52 4.67 11.64
CA THR A 44 -11.34 4.68 10.76
C THR A 44 -11.12 6.04 10.10
N GLY A 45 -12.09 6.54 9.34
CA GLY A 45 -11.98 7.82 8.63
C GLY A 45 -11.79 9.02 9.57
N PRO A 46 -12.64 9.19 10.62
CA PRO A 46 -12.45 10.24 11.62
C PRO A 46 -11.09 10.24 12.30
N ILE A 47 -10.56 9.07 12.67
CA ILE A 47 -9.23 8.93 13.28
C ILE A 47 -8.15 9.34 12.27
N ALA A 48 -8.19 8.82 11.05
CA ALA A 48 -7.22 9.15 10.01
C ALA A 48 -7.12 10.66 9.77
N LYS A 49 -8.28 11.32 9.64
CA LYS A 49 -8.35 12.77 9.48
C LYS A 49 -7.76 13.53 10.66
N LYS A 50 -8.06 13.09 11.89
CA LYS A 50 -7.53 13.71 13.12
C LYS A 50 -6.01 13.53 13.25
N MET A 51 -5.47 12.45 12.71
CA MET A 51 -4.03 12.18 12.66
C MET A 51 -3.30 12.97 11.56
N GLY A 52 -4.01 13.80 10.78
CA GLY A 52 -3.42 14.67 9.76
C GLY A 52 -3.37 14.07 8.35
N ALA A 53 -3.92 12.86 8.14
CA ALA A 53 -4.00 12.29 6.80
C ALA A 53 -5.12 12.95 5.98
N THR A 54 -4.90 13.05 4.66
CA THR A 54 -5.98 13.33 3.71
C THR A 54 -6.86 12.09 3.58
N VAL A 55 -8.18 12.26 3.70
CA VAL A 55 -9.12 11.12 3.64
C VAL A 55 -10.02 11.24 2.41
N VAL A 56 -9.98 10.22 1.56
CA VAL A 56 -10.90 10.00 0.45
C VAL A 56 -11.89 8.92 0.91
N THR A 57 -13.19 9.19 0.91
CA THR A 57 -14.19 8.26 1.46
C THR A 57 -15.13 7.76 0.38
N ASN A 58 -15.28 6.44 0.27
CA ASN A 58 -16.35 5.82 -0.51
C ASN A 58 -17.66 5.82 0.29
N SER A 59 -18.80 6.01 -0.39
CA SER A 59 -20.11 6.05 0.27
C SER A 59 -20.53 4.72 0.91
N LYS A 60 -19.91 3.61 0.52
CA LYS A 60 -20.10 2.26 1.05
C LYS A 60 -18.87 1.42 0.73
N ASN A 61 -18.76 0.26 1.36
CA ASN A 61 -17.73 -0.72 0.99
C ASN A 61 -17.91 -1.19 -0.46
N LEU A 62 -16.93 -0.89 -1.30
CA LEU A 62 -16.87 -1.27 -2.71
C LEU A 62 -15.73 -2.27 -2.98
N GLY A 63 -14.98 -2.62 -1.93
CA GLY A 63 -13.86 -3.56 -1.96
C GLY A 63 -12.50 -2.92 -2.20
N TYR A 64 -11.46 -3.68 -1.87
CA TYR A 64 -10.06 -3.25 -1.92
C TYR A 64 -9.65 -2.56 -3.23
N GLY A 65 -10.08 -3.12 -4.38
CA GLY A 65 -9.79 -2.53 -5.69
C GLY A 65 -10.35 -1.11 -5.87
N SER A 66 -11.50 -0.81 -5.25
CA SER A 66 -12.08 0.53 -5.27
C SER A 66 -11.26 1.51 -4.43
N ALA A 67 -10.81 1.09 -3.26
CA ALA A 67 -9.93 1.89 -2.42
C ALA A 67 -8.61 2.21 -3.14
N ILE A 68 -7.99 1.23 -3.78
CA ILE A 68 -6.79 1.43 -4.62
C ILE A 68 -7.08 2.41 -5.76
N LYS A 69 -8.20 2.26 -6.47
CA LYS A 69 -8.59 3.21 -7.53
C LYS A 69 -8.76 4.64 -6.99
N GLY A 70 -9.32 4.80 -5.79
CA GLY A 70 -9.44 6.09 -5.11
C GLY A 70 -8.07 6.74 -4.87
N LEU A 71 -7.09 5.96 -4.38
CA LEU A 71 -5.71 6.41 -4.19
C LEU A 71 -5.05 6.84 -5.49
N PHE A 72 -5.18 6.05 -6.56
CA PHE A 72 -4.67 6.42 -7.88
C PHE A 72 -5.35 7.67 -8.46
N THR A 73 -6.65 7.82 -8.24
CA THR A 73 -7.39 9.02 -8.68
C THR A 73 -6.88 10.26 -7.94
N TYR A 74 -6.62 10.16 -6.65
CA TYR A 74 -6.03 11.25 -5.86
C TYR A 74 -4.63 11.58 -6.37
N PHE A 75 -3.76 10.57 -6.51
CA PHE A 75 -2.39 10.72 -7.01
C PHE A 75 -2.32 11.38 -8.38
N ALA A 76 -3.16 10.93 -9.34
CA ALA A 76 -3.20 11.49 -10.68
C ALA A 76 -3.64 12.98 -10.74
N ASN A 77 -4.29 13.49 -9.69
CA ASN A 77 -4.69 14.89 -9.57
C ASN A 77 -3.78 15.69 -8.61
N SER A 78 -2.71 15.09 -8.13
CA SER A 78 -1.69 15.74 -7.28
C SER A 78 -0.47 16.11 -8.12
N ASP A 79 0.51 16.74 -7.47
CA ASP A 79 1.83 17.03 -8.03
C ASP A 79 2.91 16.09 -7.45
N ALA A 80 2.51 14.94 -6.92
CA ALA A 80 3.41 13.94 -6.39
C ALA A 80 4.06 13.11 -7.50
N ASP A 81 5.30 12.72 -7.25
CA ASP A 81 6.13 11.96 -8.18
C ASP A 81 5.98 10.44 -7.99
N ILE A 82 5.73 9.99 -6.75
CA ILE A 82 5.66 8.57 -6.39
C ILE A 82 4.44 8.31 -5.50
N LEU A 83 3.69 7.25 -5.81
CA LEU A 83 2.66 6.69 -4.95
C LEU A 83 3.13 5.37 -4.36
N VAL A 84 3.08 5.23 -3.05
CA VAL A 84 3.26 3.95 -2.36
C VAL A 84 1.93 3.50 -1.79
N THR A 85 1.41 2.35 -2.22
CA THR A 85 0.28 1.71 -1.55
C THR A 85 0.78 0.84 -0.40
N PHE A 86 0.21 1.03 0.80
CA PHE A 86 0.65 0.38 2.03
C PHE A 86 -0.58 -0.07 2.82
N ASP A 87 -0.66 -1.38 3.14
CA ASP A 87 -1.85 -1.93 3.79
C ASP A 87 -1.96 -1.46 5.25
N ALA A 88 -3.16 -1.06 5.67
CA ALA A 88 -3.43 -0.49 6.99
C ALA A 88 -3.61 -1.56 8.10
N ASP A 89 -3.28 -2.83 7.84
CA ASP A 89 -3.44 -3.95 8.77
C ASP A 89 -2.23 -4.19 9.69
N GLY A 90 -1.15 -3.41 9.50
CA GLY A 90 0.07 -3.49 10.31
C GLY A 90 0.98 -4.68 9.99
N GLN A 91 0.75 -5.42 8.89
CA GLN A 91 1.58 -6.57 8.52
C GLN A 91 2.91 -6.17 7.85
N HIS A 92 3.01 -4.95 7.32
CA HIS A 92 4.20 -4.44 6.66
C HIS A 92 5.02 -3.54 7.59
N LYS A 93 6.35 -3.59 7.44
CA LYS A 93 7.26 -2.71 8.16
C LYS A 93 7.40 -1.38 7.42
N ILE A 94 7.33 -0.27 8.14
CA ILE A 94 7.42 1.06 7.56
C ILE A 94 8.81 1.32 6.95
N GLU A 95 9.83 0.72 7.53
CA GLU A 95 11.22 0.78 7.05
C GLU A 95 11.36 0.21 5.62
N ASP A 96 10.49 -0.74 5.24
CA ASP A 96 10.50 -1.36 3.91
C ASP A 96 9.99 -0.41 2.81
N ILE A 97 9.29 0.68 3.17
CA ILE A 97 8.81 1.69 2.20
C ILE A 97 9.97 2.24 1.38
N LYS A 98 11.10 2.54 2.02
CA LYS A 98 12.29 3.02 1.32
C LYS A 98 12.79 1.99 0.30
N THR A 99 12.74 0.71 0.63
CA THR A 99 13.22 -0.37 -0.24
C THR A 99 12.43 -0.48 -1.56
N VAL A 100 11.13 -0.19 -1.53
CA VAL A 100 10.31 -0.19 -2.76
C VAL A 100 10.40 1.12 -3.54
N ILE A 101 10.77 2.23 -2.90
CA ILE A 101 10.92 3.55 -3.54
C ILE A 101 12.29 3.67 -4.23
N ASP A 102 13.36 3.22 -3.60
CA ASP A 102 14.75 3.40 -4.07
C ASP A 102 14.98 2.98 -5.53
N PRO A 103 14.45 1.85 -6.05
CA PRO A 103 14.63 1.49 -7.45
C PRO A 103 13.90 2.42 -8.43
N ILE A 104 12.75 2.99 -8.03
CA ILE A 104 12.01 3.97 -8.84
C ILE A 104 12.83 5.26 -8.96
N ILE A 105 13.35 5.76 -7.83
CA ILE A 105 14.21 6.96 -7.82
C ILE A 105 15.44 6.80 -8.70
N LYS A 106 15.98 5.57 -8.78
CA LYS A 106 17.15 5.26 -9.62
C LYS A 106 16.80 5.00 -11.09
N ASN A 107 15.53 5.09 -11.48
CA ASN A 107 15.03 4.73 -12.81
C ASN A 107 15.35 3.26 -13.21
N GLU A 108 15.38 2.35 -12.24
CA GLU A 108 15.60 0.92 -12.47
C GLU A 108 14.27 0.20 -12.77
N ALA A 109 13.14 0.76 -12.34
CA ALA A 109 11.81 0.24 -12.58
C ALA A 109 10.74 1.33 -12.42
N ASP A 110 9.60 1.17 -13.11
CA ASP A 110 8.42 2.04 -12.99
C ASP A 110 7.48 1.57 -11.88
N ILE A 111 7.50 0.27 -11.55
CA ILE A 111 6.66 -0.34 -10.51
C ILE A 111 7.49 -1.32 -9.69
N ILE A 112 7.42 -1.20 -8.37
CA ILE A 112 8.01 -2.16 -7.43
C ILE A 112 6.92 -2.80 -6.59
N ILE A 113 6.98 -4.12 -6.44
CA ILE A 113 6.06 -4.90 -5.60
C ILE A 113 6.84 -5.46 -4.41
N GLY A 114 6.46 -5.04 -3.20
CA GLY A 114 7.00 -5.61 -1.97
C GLY A 114 6.52 -7.05 -1.77
N SER A 115 7.43 -8.01 -1.83
CA SER A 115 7.09 -9.42 -1.70
C SER A 115 7.19 -9.88 -0.25
N ARG A 116 6.17 -10.60 0.20
CA ARG A 116 6.14 -11.25 1.52
C ARG A 116 7.03 -12.49 1.63
N PHE A 117 7.63 -12.93 0.52
CA PHE A 117 8.36 -14.20 0.42
C PHE A 117 9.84 -14.06 0.12
N LEU A 118 10.42 -12.84 0.20
CA LEU A 118 11.84 -12.61 -0.09
C LEU A 118 12.76 -12.95 1.09
N GLU A 119 12.31 -12.75 2.32
CA GLU A 119 13.07 -13.08 3.53
C GLU A 119 12.47 -14.32 4.19
N ASN A 120 13.28 -15.39 4.25
CA ASN A 120 13.05 -16.65 4.96
C ASN A 120 11.60 -16.90 5.47
N ASP A 121 11.02 -18.00 5.10
CA ASP A 121 9.69 -18.61 5.32
C ASP A 121 8.90 -18.32 6.64
N ASN A 122 9.29 -17.35 7.45
CA ASN A 122 8.66 -16.95 8.72
C ASN A 122 7.56 -15.88 8.56
N THR A 123 6.86 -15.87 7.43
CA THR A 123 5.67 -15.03 7.32
C THR A 123 4.50 -15.70 8.04
N ASP A 124 3.79 -14.95 8.89
CA ASP A 124 2.55 -15.38 9.60
C ASP A 124 1.37 -15.70 8.65
N VAL A 125 1.64 -15.84 7.35
CA VAL A 125 0.64 -16.19 6.35
C VAL A 125 0.28 -17.68 6.48
N PRO A 126 -1.00 -18.03 6.71
CA PRO A 126 -1.45 -19.42 6.79
C PRO A 126 -1.07 -20.24 5.54
N LYS A 127 -0.69 -21.50 5.71
CA LYS A 127 -0.18 -22.38 4.62
C LYS A 127 -1.12 -22.44 3.41
N TYR A 128 -2.44 -22.53 3.65
CA TYR A 128 -3.43 -22.57 2.55
C TYR A 128 -3.43 -21.27 1.73
N ARG A 129 -3.22 -20.13 2.38
CA ARG A 129 -3.15 -18.81 1.72
C ARG A 129 -1.85 -18.66 0.93
N LYS A 130 -0.73 -19.18 1.45
CA LYS A 130 0.57 -19.24 0.72
C LYS A 130 0.42 -20.03 -0.59
N ILE A 131 -0.30 -21.18 -0.57
CA ILE A 131 -0.54 -21.99 -1.77
C ILE A 131 -1.34 -21.20 -2.80
N GLY A 132 -2.42 -20.54 -2.38
CA GLY A 132 -3.25 -19.71 -3.27
C GLY A 132 -2.45 -18.58 -3.92
N ILE A 133 -1.67 -17.84 -3.13
CA ILE A 133 -0.83 -16.74 -3.62
C ILE A 133 0.20 -17.26 -4.65
N LYS A 134 0.90 -18.37 -4.33
CA LYS A 134 1.87 -18.98 -5.25
C LYS A 134 1.22 -19.45 -6.56
N ALA A 135 0.01 -20.04 -6.51
CA ALA A 135 -0.69 -20.45 -7.70
C ALA A 135 -1.04 -19.27 -8.61
N ILE A 136 -1.59 -18.18 -8.04
CA ILE A 136 -1.93 -16.97 -8.80
C ILE A 136 -0.66 -16.30 -9.33
N THR A 137 0.40 -16.20 -8.53
CA THR A 137 1.67 -15.62 -8.96
C THR A 137 2.28 -16.41 -10.12
N ASN A 138 2.23 -17.75 -10.07
CA ASN A 138 2.69 -18.59 -11.17
C ASN A 138 1.88 -18.38 -12.45
N LEU A 139 0.55 -18.25 -12.35
CA LEU A 139 -0.30 -17.93 -13.50
C LEU A 139 0.03 -16.56 -14.09
N THR A 140 0.25 -15.56 -13.24
CA THR A 140 0.69 -14.22 -13.68
C THR A 140 2.03 -14.31 -14.43
N ASN A 141 2.97 -15.08 -13.91
CA ASN A 141 4.30 -15.26 -14.51
C ASN A 141 4.28 -16.00 -15.85
N LEU A 142 3.23 -16.77 -16.18
CA LEU A 142 3.11 -17.42 -17.48
C LEU A 142 2.90 -16.42 -18.64
N GLY A 143 2.33 -15.25 -18.35
CA GLY A 143 2.07 -14.20 -19.33
C GLY A 143 3.04 -12.99 -19.22
N SER A 144 4.07 -13.09 -18.39
CA SER A 144 5.00 -11.97 -18.10
C SER A 144 6.45 -12.35 -18.40
N GLU A 145 7.19 -11.43 -18.98
CA GLU A 145 8.65 -11.57 -19.15
C GLU A 145 9.39 -11.39 -17.80
N ILE A 146 8.78 -10.66 -16.88
CA ILE A 146 9.31 -10.41 -15.52
C ILE A 146 8.72 -11.43 -14.56
N LYS A 147 9.59 -12.11 -13.81
CA LYS A 147 9.17 -13.08 -12.80
C LYS A 147 8.91 -12.41 -11.46
N LEU A 148 7.64 -12.38 -11.06
CA LEU A 148 7.21 -11.92 -9.74
C LEU A 148 7.33 -13.04 -8.71
N THR A 149 7.61 -12.67 -7.46
CA THR A 149 7.60 -13.59 -6.31
C THR A 149 6.29 -13.50 -5.53
N ASP A 150 5.57 -12.36 -5.60
CA ASP A 150 4.28 -12.14 -4.96
C ASP A 150 3.43 -11.14 -5.76
N SER A 151 2.60 -11.65 -6.67
CA SER A 151 1.68 -10.80 -7.45
C SER A 151 0.49 -10.27 -6.66
N GLN A 152 0.26 -10.80 -5.43
CA GLN A 152 -0.92 -10.48 -4.62
C GLN A 152 -0.63 -9.51 -3.47
N SER A 153 0.61 -9.02 -3.36
CA SER A 153 0.95 -8.00 -2.36
C SER A 153 0.28 -6.67 -2.70
N GLY A 154 -0.33 -6.05 -1.69
CA GLY A 154 -0.87 -4.68 -1.76
C GLY A 154 0.19 -3.60 -1.56
N PHE A 155 1.35 -3.98 -1.02
CA PHE A 155 2.47 -3.08 -0.80
C PHE A 155 3.26 -2.87 -2.09
N ARG A 156 3.13 -1.69 -2.69
CA ARG A 156 3.72 -1.37 -3.99
C ARG A 156 4.11 0.09 -4.06
N ALA A 157 5.10 0.40 -4.91
CA ALA A 157 5.45 1.75 -5.33
C ALA A 157 5.31 1.91 -6.85
N TYR A 158 4.87 3.09 -7.29
CA TYR A 158 4.58 3.46 -8.68
C TYR A 158 5.17 4.82 -9.00
#